data_8564beb11997b2de4a2e7f43e7b3cb90
#
_entry.id   8564beb11997b2de4a2e7f43e7b3cb90
#
_cell.length_a   1.000
_cell.length_b   1.000
_cell.length_c   1.000
_cell.angle_alpha   90.00
_cell.angle_beta   90.00
_cell.angle_gamma   90.00
#
_symmetry.space_group_name_H-M   'P 1'
#
loop_
_entity.id
_entity.type
_entity.pdbx_description
1 polymer ?
#
loop_
_entity_poly.entity_id
_entity_poly.type
_entity_poly.pdbx_seq_one_letter_code
_entity_poly.pdbx_strand_id
1 'polypeptide(L)'
;MAEPLKVAVAGAAGRMGATACGAVDAAPDMELVARADPALGVTVAEALAAGPDVMIDFTVPDAVVGNARAAVAAGVHVVIGATGFEHSALDDLRGASGNVFVAPNFAVGAVLMMRFAAEAARHLAKAEIVELHHDRKLDAPSGTAARTAQLMAEASGREVPIHSVRLPGLVAHQEVILGDVGQTLTIRHDSIDRESFMPGVLLAVRRVGSLPNSPTVGLEALLFDE
;
A
#
# COMPACT_ATOMS: atom_id res chain seq x y z
N MET A 1 22.49 -4.86 -20.47
CA MET A 1 21.24 -4.83 -19.68
C MET A 1 21.61 -4.18 -18.36
N ALA A 2 20.73 -3.36 -17.75
CA ALA A 2 20.98 -2.86 -16.40
C ALA A 2 21.02 -4.06 -15.44
N GLU A 3 21.81 -3.94 -14.36
CA GLU A 3 21.77 -4.94 -13.28
C GLU A 3 20.39 -4.97 -12.64
N PRO A 4 19.88 -6.16 -12.24
CA PRO A 4 18.58 -6.25 -11.56
C PRO A 4 18.64 -5.57 -10.19
N LEU A 5 17.55 -4.94 -9.78
CA LEU A 5 17.38 -4.37 -8.43
C LEU A 5 17.41 -5.50 -7.40
N LYS A 6 18.32 -5.40 -6.43
CA LYS A 6 18.42 -6.36 -5.33
C LYS A 6 17.40 -6.03 -4.25
N VAL A 7 16.54 -6.97 -3.94
CA VAL A 7 15.42 -6.76 -3.03
C VAL A 7 15.51 -7.72 -1.84
N ALA A 8 15.34 -7.20 -0.63
CA ALA A 8 15.10 -7.98 0.56
C ALA A 8 13.64 -7.84 1.01
N VAL A 9 13.07 -8.88 1.62
CA VAL A 9 11.72 -8.84 2.17
C VAL A 9 11.76 -9.13 3.66
N ALA A 10 11.30 -8.21 4.49
CA ALA A 10 11.07 -8.38 5.92
C ALA A 10 9.61 -8.78 6.18
N GLY A 11 9.39 -9.74 7.09
CA GLY A 11 8.11 -10.40 7.30
C GLY A 11 7.82 -11.45 6.21
N ALA A 12 8.87 -12.06 5.65
CA ALA A 12 8.82 -12.93 4.47
C ALA A 12 8.01 -14.22 4.65
N ALA A 13 7.85 -14.74 5.88
CA ALA A 13 7.00 -15.89 6.17
C ALA A 13 5.53 -15.52 6.35
N GLY A 14 5.21 -14.24 6.50
CA GLY A 14 3.84 -13.72 6.56
C GLY A 14 3.12 -13.82 5.21
N ARG A 15 1.79 -13.74 5.24
CA ARG A 15 0.95 -13.85 4.04
C ARG A 15 1.32 -12.84 2.93
N MET A 16 1.50 -11.56 3.29
CA MET A 16 1.88 -10.52 2.34
C MET A 16 3.36 -10.64 1.93
N GLY A 17 4.25 -10.91 2.89
CA GLY A 17 5.68 -11.08 2.62
C GLY A 17 5.97 -12.24 1.68
N ALA A 18 5.32 -13.39 1.87
CA ALA A 18 5.47 -14.54 0.97
C ALA A 18 4.98 -14.23 -0.46
N THR A 19 3.82 -13.52 -0.59
CA THR A 19 3.33 -13.07 -1.89
C THR A 19 4.31 -12.08 -2.54
N ALA A 20 4.89 -11.16 -1.75
CA ALA A 20 5.88 -10.21 -2.25
C ALA A 20 7.17 -10.91 -2.70
N CYS A 21 7.66 -11.91 -1.96
CA CYS A 21 8.79 -12.74 -2.39
C CYS A 21 8.54 -13.38 -3.76
N GLY A 22 7.36 -14.00 -3.95
CA GLY A 22 6.98 -14.61 -5.23
C GLY A 22 6.89 -13.59 -6.38
N ALA A 23 6.38 -12.40 -6.11
CA ALA A 23 6.29 -11.34 -7.11
C ALA A 23 7.66 -10.79 -7.51
N VAL A 24 8.58 -10.63 -6.55
CA VAL A 24 9.97 -10.22 -6.83
C VAL A 24 10.71 -11.30 -7.62
N ASP A 25 10.58 -12.57 -7.23
CA ASP A 25 11.19 -13.71 -7.96
C ASP A 25 10.69 -13.82 -9.42
N ALA A 26 9.44 -13.40 -9.68
CA ALA A 26 8.85 -13.42 -11.02
C ALA A 26 9.19 -12.17 -11.86
N ALA A 27 9.72 -11.11 -11.25
CA ALA A 27 10.03 -9.85 -11.95
C ALA A 27 11.42 -9.92 -12.60
N PRO A 28 11.53 -9.76 -13.94
CA PRO A 28 12.80 -9.97 -14.67
C PRO A 28 13.85 -8.87 -14.39
N ASP A 29 13.46 -7.78 -13.78
CA ASP A 29 14.30 -6.63 -13.44
C ASP A 29 14.67 -6.57 -11.95
N MET A 30 14.34 -7.62 -11.19
CA MET A 30 14.60 -7.72 -9.75
C MET A 30 15.30 -9.04 -9.38
N GLU A 31 16.02 -9.03 -8.26
CA GLU A 31 16.66 -10.18 -7.65
C GLU A 31 16.30 -10.23 -6.16
N LEU A 32 15.67 -11.31 -5.70
CA LEU A 32 15.38 -11.50 -4.28
C LEU A 32 16.62 -12.04 -3.56
N VAL A 33 17.35 -11.15 -2.86
CA VAL A 33 18.63 -11.51 -2.21
C VAL A 33 18.46 -11.98 -0.77
N ALA A 34 17.37 -11.63 -0.08
CA ALA A 34 17.14 -12.07 1.30
C ALA A 34 15.65 -12.11 1.69
N ARG A 35 15.34 -13.05 2.60
CA ARG A 35 14.01 -13.23 3.23
C ARG A 35 14.18 -13.17 4.74
N ALA A 36 13.90 -12.02 5.36
CA ALA A 36 13.98 -11.84 6.81
C ALA A 36 12.66 -12.17 7.48
N ASP A 37 12.67 -13.09 8.41
CA ASP A 37 11.53 -13.42 9.27
C ASP A 37 12.02 -14.27 10.45
N PRO A 38 11.53 -14.04 11.70
CA PRO A 38 11.86 -14.89 12.83
C PRO A 38 11.54 -16.37 12.61
N ALA A 39 10.46 -16.67 11.86
CA ALA A 39 10.09 -18.06 11.55
C ALA A 39 11.08 -18.74 10.60
N LEU A 40 11.86 -17.96 9.82
CA LEU A 40 12.93 -18.45 8.97
C LEU A 40 14.31 -18.42 9.66
N GLY A 41 14.39 -17.90 10.88
CA GLY A 41 15.64 -17.72 11.62
C GLY A 41 16.58 -16.67 10.99
N VAL A 42 16.04 -15.75 10.17
CA VAL A 42 16.82 -14.69 9.49
C VAL A 42 16.35 -13.33 10.01
N THR A 43 17.29 -12.57 10.55
CA THR A 43 17.07 -11.22 11.06
C THR A 43 17.09 -10.19 9.92
N VAL A 44 16.51 -9.00 10.17
CA VAL A 44 16.63 -7.86 9.25
C VAL A 44 18.08 -7.45 9.05
N ALA A 45 18.91 -7.50 10.10
CA ALA A 45 20.33 -7.16 9.99
C ALA A 45 21.08 -8.10 9.04
N GLU A 46 20.83 -9.41 9.09
CA GLU A 46 21.39 -10.38 8.16
C GLU A 46 20.90 -10.17 6.73
N ALA A 47 19.62 -9.83 6.55
CA ALA A 47 19.06 -9.51 5.24
C ALA A 47 19.69 -8.24 4.64
N LEU A 48 19.94 -7.21 5.45
CA LEU A 48 20.63 -6.00 5.01
C LEU A 48 22.12 -6.27 4.67
N ALA A 49 22.77 -7.20 5.36
CA ALA A 49 24.14 -7.61 5.05
C ALA A 49 24.26 -8.32 3.70
N ALA A 50 23.16 -8.82 3.11
CA ALA A 50 23.14 -9.37 1.76
C ALA A 50 23.24 -8.26 0.66
N GLY A 51 23.22 -6.99 1.04
CA GLY A 51 23.40 -5.84 0.15
C GLY A 51 22.22 -5.58 -0.78
N PRO A 52 20.97 -5.53 -0.28
CA PRO A 52 19.83 -5.14 -1.10
C PRO A 52 19.88 -3.65 -1.43
N ASP A 53 19.33 -3.27 -2.58
CA ASP A 53 19.07 -1.87 -2.94
C ASP A 53 17.79 -1.36 -2.26
N VAL A 54 16.79 -2.26 -2.12
CA VAL A 54 15.47 -1.98 -1.55
C VAL A 54 15.05 -3.08 -0.58
N MET A 55 14.52 -2.69 0.57
CA MET A 55 13.84 -3.59 1.50
C MET A 55 12.33 -3.34 1.46
N ILE A 56 11.55 -4.40 1.22
CA ILE A 56 10.09 -4.41 1.41
C ILE A 56 9.80 -4.83 2.85
N ASP A 57 9.00 -4.06 3.59
CA ASP A 57 8.63 -4.39 4.97
C ASP A 57 7.12 -4.66 5.10
N PHE A 58 6.77 -5.93 5.33
CA PHE A 58 5.45 -6.42 5.70
C PHE A 58 5.45 -7.03 7.12
N THR A 59 6.24 -6.49 8.02
CA THR A 59 6.29 -6.92 9.42
C THR A 59 5.10 -6.35 10.22
N VAL A 60 5.28 -6.20 11.53
CA VAL A 60 4.27 -5.68 12.46
C VAL A 60 4.56 -4.22 12.84
N PRO A 61 3.54 -3.46 13.32
CA PRO A 61 3.69 -2.05 13.67
C PRO A 61 4.87 -1.75 14.61
N ASP A 62 5.10 -2.62 15.58
CA ASP A 62 6.15 -2.44 16.60
C ASP A 62 7.58 -2.60 16.03
N ALA A 63 7.74 -3.32 14.92
CA ALA A 63 9.04 -3.58 14.30
C ALA A 63 9.39 -2.62 13.17
N VAL A 64 8.40 -2.14 12.42
CA VAL A 64 8.56 -1.45 11.13
C VAL A 64 9.43 -0.20 11.22
N VAL A 65 9.28 0.61 12.26
CA VAL A 65 10.05 1.85 12.42
C VAL A 65 11.53 1.55 12.68
N GLY A 66 11.80 0.54 13.54
CA GLY A 66 13.16 0.05 13.79
C GLY A 66 13.83 -0.52 12.55
N ASN A 67 13.08 -1.32 11.77
CA ASN A 67 13.56 -1.89 10.51
C ASN A 67 13.88 -0.81 9.48
N ALA A 68 13.00 0.20 9.34
CA ALA A 68 13.21 1.31 8.42
C ALA A 68 14.49 2.11 8.77
N ARG A 69 14.71 2.40 10.07
CA ARG A 69 15.93 3.07 10.53
C ARG A 69 17.18 2.25 10.24
N ALA A 70 17.15 0.95 10.49
CA ALA A 70 18.27 0.06 10.21
C ALA A 70 18.59 0.01 8.70
N ALA A 71 17.59 -0.11 7.85
CA ALA A 71 17.76 -0.14 6.40
C ALA A 71 18.33 1.18 5.86
N VAL A 72 17.74 2.32 6.24
CA VAL A 72 18.19 3.65 5.82
C VAL A 72 19.63 3.94 6.30
N ALA A 73 19.99 3.53 7.52
CA ALA A 73 21.37 3.66 8.03
C ALA A 73 22.37 2.81 7.23
N ALA A 74 21.91 1.71 6.61
CA ALA A 74 22.71 0.90 5.68
C ALA A 74 22.70 1.44 4.23
N GLY A 75 22.04 2.55 3.96
CA GLY A 75 21.89 3.12 2.61
C GLY A 75 20.85 2.43 1.74
N VAL A 76 20.00 1.59 2.33
CA VAL A 76 18.97 0.80 1.65
C VAL A 76 17.64 1.57 1.62
N HIS A 77 16.99 1.64 0.48
CA HIS A 77 15.64 2.20 0.36
C HIS A 77 14.60 1.26 0.98
N VAL A 78 13.47 1.81 1.47
CA VAL A 78 12.44 1.00 2.15
C VAL A 78 11.06 1.25 1.57
N VAL A 79 10.35 0.16 1.28
CA VAL A 79 8.93 0.14 0.89
C VAL A 79 8.13 -0.52 2.02
N ILE A 80 7.30 0.24 2.72
CA ILE A 80 6.55 -0.20 3.89
C ILE A 80 5.10 -0.45 3.53
N GLY A 81 4.63 -1.69 3.80
CA GLY A 81 3.24 -2.09 3.68
C GLY A 81 2.59 -2.48 5.02
N ALA A 82 3.34 -2.43 6.11
CA ALA A 82 2.78 -2.57 7.44
C ALA A 82 1.88 -1.36 7.78
N THR A 83 0.79 -1.60 8.50
CA THR A 83 -0.16 -0.57 8.93
C THR A 83 -0.28 -0.57 10.45
N GLY A 84 -0.87 0.47 11.04
CA GLY A 84 -1.10 0.54 12.49
C GLY A 84 0.04 1.18 13.28
N PHE A 85 0.91 1.95 12.63
CA PHE A 85 1.91 2.81 13.28
C PHE A 85 1.73 4.26 12.85
N GLU A 86 2.26 5.19 13.64
CA GLU A 86 2.23 6.62 13.31
C GLU A 86 3.31 6.96 12.28
N HIS A 87 2.92 7.50 11.12
CA HIS A 87 3.87 7.82 10.04
C HIS A 87 4.89 8.89 10.44
N SER A 88 4.53 9.80 11.36
CA SER A 88 5.44 10.80 11.94
C SER A 88 6.64 10.20 12.68
N ALA A 89 6.56 8.93 13.09
CA ALA A 89 7.69 8.20 13.67
C ALA A 89 8.86 7.96 12.69
N LEU A 90 8.66 8.26 11.40
CA LEU A 90 9.67 8.20 10.34
C LEU A 90 10.22 9.58 9.95
N ASP A 91 9.76 10.66 10.56
CA ASP A 91 10.15 12.04 10.18
C ASP A 91 11.65 12.33 10.40
N ASP A 92 12.28 11.63 11.33
CA ASP A 92 13.72 11.69 11.57
C ASP A 92 14.56 11.08 10.44
N LEU A 93 13.95 10.38 9.49
CA LEU A 93 14.60 9.82 8.30
C LEU A 93 14.61 10.78 7.10
N ARG A 94 14.10 11.99 7.25
CA ARG A 94 14.15 13.01 6.19
C ARG A 94 15.59 13.37 5.82
N GLY A 95 15.91 13.28 4.51
CA GLY A 95 17.24 13.63 4.00
C GLY A 95 18.33 12.60 4.31
N ALA A 96 17.95 11.40 4.78
CA ALA A 96 18.89 10.31 4.98
C ALA A 96 19.34 9.67 3.64
N SER A 97 20.31 8.74 3.70
CA SER A 97 20.90 8.11 2.51
C SER A 97 19.96 7.16 1.75
N GLY A 98 18.92 6.63 2.42
CA GLY A 98 17.90 5.78 1.83
C GLY A 98 16.52 6.46 1.87
N ASN A 99 15.73 6.32 0.82
CA ASN A 99 14.37 6.82 0.79
C ASN A 99 13.39 5.83 1.44
N VAL A 100 12.35 6.35 2.07
CA VAL A 100 11.26 5.59 2.69
C VAL A 100 9.96 5.91 1.97
N PHE A 101 9.27 4.86 1.54
CA PHE A 101 7.94 4.92 0.95
C PHE A 101 6.97 4.09 1.77
N VAL A 102 5.83 4.65 2.12
CA VAL A 102 4.78 3.98 2.90
C VAL A 102 3.49 3.98 2.09
N ALA A 103 2.86 2.83 1.91
CA ALA A 103 1.52 2.79 1.37
C ALA A 103 0.58 1.94 2.24
N PRO A 104 -0.51 2.53 2.77
CA PRO A 104 -1.55 1.78 3.48
C PRO A 104 -2.29 0.81 2.56
N ASN A 105 -2.24 1.05 1.25
CA ASN A 105 -2.84 0.20 0.23
C ASN A 105 -2.00 0.22 -1.06
N PHE A 106 -1.57 -0.95 -1.53
CA PHE A 106 -0.82 -1.14 -2.77
C PHE A 106 -1.71 -1.59 -3.95
N ALA A 107 -3.02 -1.75 -3.77
CA ALA A 107 -3.91 -2.10 -4.87
C ALA A 107 -4.11 -0.88 -5.79
N VAL A 108 -3.45 -0.86 -6.94
CA VAL A 108 -3.51 0.23 -7.92
C VAL A 108 -4.97 0.56 -8.28
N GLY A 109 -5.80 -0.47 -8.52
CA GLY A 109 -7.21 -0.26 -8.84
C GLY A 109 -8.00 0.41 -7.71
N ALA A 110 -7.69 0.12 -6.43
CA ALA A 110 -8.32 0.80 -5.29
C ALA A 110 -7.94 2.29 -5.23
N VAL A 111 -6.67 2.62 -5.50
CA VAL A 111 -6.19 4.01 -5.53
C VAL A 111 -6.83 4.78 -6.68
N LEU A 112 -6.91 4.18 -7.88
CA LEU A 112 -7.62 4.77 -9.02
C LEU A 112 -9.10 4.98 -8.73
N MET A 113 -9.79 3.99 -8.12
CA MET A 113 -11.18 4.13 -7.70
C MET A 113 -11.36 5.31 -6.74
N MET A 114 -10.50 5.46 -5.73
CA MET A 114 -10.56 6.58 -4.78
C MET A 114 -10.40 7.92 -5.50
N ARG A 115 -9.43 8.04 -6.39
CA ARG A 115 -9.19 9.27 -7.18
C ARG A 115 -10.37 9.62 -8.08
N PHE A 116 -10.87 8.65 -8.84
CA PHE A 116 -12.00 8.86 -9.76
C PHE A 116 -13.30 9.16 -9.01
N ALA A 117 -13.53 8.52 -7.86
CA ALA A 117 -14.68 8.81 -7.01
C ALA A 117 -14.63 10.23 -6.44
N ALA A 118 -13.48 10.69 -5.99
CA ALA A 118 -13.31 12.07 -5.52
C ALA A 118 -13.56 13.10 -6.62
N GLU A 119 -13.07 12.85 -7.85
CA GLU A 119 -13.34 13.72 -8.98
C GLU A 119 -14.81 13.71 -9.37
N ALA A 120 -15.43 12.54 -9.49
CA ALA A 120 -16.85 12.40 -9.82
C ALA A 120 -17.78 13.07 -8.77
N ALA A 121 -17.39 13.06 -7.49
CA ALA A 121 -18.14 13.68 -6.40
C ALA A 121 -18.29 15.20 -6.54
N ARG A 122 -17.43 15.87 -7.29
CA ARG A 122 -17.56 17.31 -7.60
C ARG A 122 -18.73 17.62 -8.53
N HIS A 123 -19.13 16.65 -9.35
CA HIS A 123 -20.05 16.84 -10.46
C HIS A 123 -21.42 16.21 -10.24
N LEU A 124 -21.58 15.26 -9.31
CA LEU A 124 -22.82 14.55 -9.04
C LEU A 124 -23.38 14.91 -7.66
N ALA A 125 -24.70 14.98 -7.54
CA ALA A 125 -25.39 15.57 -6.39
C ALA A 125 -25.23 14.80 -5.09
N LYS A 126 -25.21 13.44 -5.16
CA LYS A 126 -25.10 12.54 -3.98
C LYS A 126 -24.22 11.35 -4.30
N ALA A 127 -23.66 10.75 -3.24
CA ALA A 127 -22.90 9.51 -3.33
C ALA A 127 -23.08 8.66 -2.08
N GLU A 128 -22.93 7.36 -2.24
CA GLU A 128 -22.86 6.36 -1.16
C GLU A 128 -21.77 5.34 -1.48
N ILE A 129 -21.17 4.75 -0.45
CA ILE A 129 -20.14 3.73 -0.57
C ILE A 129 -20.66 2.43 0.03
N VAL A 130 -20.50 1.31 -0.70
CA VAL A 130 -20.71 -0.04 -0.19
C VAL A 130 -19.36 -0.76 -0.17
N GLU A 131 -18.87 -1.12 1.01
CA GLU A 131 -17.66 -1.91 1.16
C GLU A 131 -18.00 -3.32 1.66
N LEU A 132 -17.38 -4.33 1.02
CA LEU A 132 -17.74 -5.73 1.25
C LEU A 132 -16.46 -6.52 1.55
N HIS A 133 -16.42 -7.14 2.73
CA HIS A 133 -15.27 -7.94 3.17
C HIS A 133 -15.72 -9.27 3.77
N HIS A 134 -14.72 -10.15 3.94
CA HIS A 134 -14.93 -11.42 4.63
C HIS A 134 -15.46 -11.19 6.07
N ASP A 135 -16.20 -12.15 6.58
CA ASP A 135 -16.88 -12.12 7.90
C ASP A 135 -15.94 -11.96 9.11
N ARG A 136 -14.64 -12.29 8.95
CA ARG A 136 -13.60 -12.16 9.99
C ARG A 136 -12.97 -10.78 10.09
N LYS A 137 -13.34 -9.82 9.23
CA LYS A 137 -12.87 -8.43 9.32
C LYS A 137 -13.59 -7.71 10.45
N LEU A 138 -12.83 -7.26 11.46
CA LEU A 138 -13.38 -6.68 12.69
C LEU A 138 -13.73 -5.19 12.54
N ASP A 139 -12.89 -4.43 11.83
CA ASP A 139 -13.12 -2.99 11.61
C ASP A 139 -14.24 -2.75 10.58
N ALA A 140 -15.08 -1.79 10.87
CA ALA A 140 -16.11 -1.26 9.98
C ALA A 140 -16.29 0.25 10.25
N PRO A 141 -16.24 1.10 9.22
CA PRO A 141 -15.90 0.77 7.84
C PRO A 141 -14.42 0.39 7.66
N SER A 142 -14.08 -0.16 6.49
CA SER A 142 -12.69 -0.43 6.14
C SER A 142 -11.89 0.87 5.99
N GLY A 143 -10.57 0.83 6.24
CA GLY A 143 -9.71 2.00 6.08
C GLY A 143 -9.77 2.61 4.67
N THR A 144 -9.86 1.76 3.62
CA THR A 144 -10.02 2.22 2.23
C THR A 144 -11.34 2.96 2.03
N ALA A 145 -12.45 2.45 2.57
CA ALA A 145 -13.76 3.11 2.44
C ALA A 145 -13.80 4.43 3.21
N ALA A 146 -13.25 4.47 4.42
CA ALA A 146 -13.14 5.69 5.21
C ALA A 146 -12.31 6.77 4.47
N ARG A 147 -11.16 6.37 3.90
CA ARG A 147 -10.33 7.28 3.10
C ARG A 147 -11.01 7.75 1.82
N THR A 148 -11.74 6.86 1.14
CA THR A 148 -12.54 7.23 -0.05
C THR A 148 -13.57 8.28 0.30
N ALA A 149 -14.37 8.07 1.37
CA ALA A 149 -15.38 9.00 1.82
C ALA A 149 -14.77 10.36 2.19
N GLN A 150 -13.61 10.35 2.88
CA GLN A 150 -12.89 11.58 3.22
C GLN A 150 -12.49 12.37 1.96
N LEU A 151 -11.85 11.72 0.98
CA LEU A 151 -11.43 12.37 -0.27
C LEU A 151 -12.62 12.94 -1.06
N MET A 152 -13.73 12.20 -1.10
CA MET A 152 -14.94 12.65 -1.75
C MET A 152 -15.57 13.84 -1.01
N ALA A 153 -15.54 13.84 0.33
CA ALA A 153 -16.03 14.94 1.16
C ALA A 153 -15.18 16.21 0.99
N GLU A 154 -13.84 16.05 0.97
CA GLU A 154 -12.91 17.15 0.69
C GLU A 154 -13.14 17.77 -0.70
N ALA A 155 -13.41 16.92 -1.70
CA ALA A 155 -13.64 17.37 -3.08
C ALA A 155 -15.01 18.03 -3.31
N SER A 156 -16.06 17.58 -2.62
CA SER A 156 -17.45 17.99 -2.88
C SER A 156 -18.08 18.86 -1.78
N GLY A 157 -17.45 18.95 -0.60
CA GLY A 157 -18.02 19.61 0.58
C GLY A 157 -19.19 18.85 1.23
N ARG A 158 -19.42 17.59 0.90
CA ARG A 158 -20.57 16.78 1.37
C ARG A 158 -20.09 15.49 2.02
N GLU A 159 -20.73 15.08 3.10
CA GLU A 159 -20.51 13.77 3.71
C GLU A 159 -21.01 12.65 2.79
N VAL A 160 -20.28 11.51 2.80
CA VAL A 160 -20.59 10.33 2.00
C VAL A 160 -20.85 9.15 2.93
N PRO A 161 -22.09 8.62 3.00
CA PRO A 161 -22.42 7.44 3.79
C PRO A 161 -21.66 6.20 3.35
N ILE A 162 -21.29 5.35 4.33
CA ILE A 162 -20.61 4.08 4.08
C ILE A 162 -21.44 2.93 4.64
N HIS A 163 -21.67 1.92 3.82
CA HIS A 163 -22.36 0.67 4.18
C HIS A 163 -21.36 -0.47 4.19
N SER A 164 -21.24 -1.16 5.31
CA SER A 164 -20.27 -2.25 5.50
C SER A 164 -20.97 -3.61 5.42
N VAL A 165 -20.56 -4.46 4.51
CA VAL A 165 -21.04 -5.84 4.35
C VAL A 165 -19.96 -6.82 4.80
N ARG A 166 -20.32 -7.83 5.61
CA ARG A 166 -19.43 -8.88 6.12
C ARG A 166 -20.06 -10.24 5.84
N LEU A 167 -19.50 -10.97 4.84
CA LEU A 167 -20.01 -12.28 4.43
C LEU A 167 -18.86 -13.25 4.10
N PRO A 168 -19.04 -14.56 4.39
CA PRO A 168 -18.13 -15.58 3.88
C PRO A 168 -18.05 -15.55 2.34
N GLY A 169 -16.86 -15.82 1.79
CA GLY A 169 -16.62 -15.83 0.34
C GLY A 169 -16.19 -14.48 -0.24
N LEU A 170 -16.38 -13.38 0.49
CA LEU A 170 -15.83 -12.08 0.11
C LEU A 170 -14.34 -11.97 0.51
N VAL A 171 -13.58 -11.14 -0.23
CA VAL A 171 -12.21 -10.80 0.10
C VAL A 171 -12.13 -9.33 0.51
N ALA A 172 -12.06 -8.41 -0.45
CA ALA A 172 -12.06 -6.97 -0.22
C ALA A 172 -12.60 -6.28 -1.48
N HIS A 173 -13.78 -5.71 -1.36
CA HIS A 173 -14.48 -5.07 -2.48
C HIS A 173 -15.02 -3.71 -2.03
N GLN A 174 -15.07 -2.76 -2.95
CA GLN A 174 -15.69 -1.47 -2.70
C GLN A 174 -16.39 -0.98 -3.95
N GLU A 175 -17.61 -0.47 -3.76
CA GLU A 175 -18.42 0.16 -4.78
C GLU A 175 -18.80 1.57 -4.33
N VAL A 176 -18.54 2.55 -5.18
CA VAL A 176 -18.94 3.95 -4.99
C VAL A 176 -20.05 4.23 -5.98
N ILE A 177 -21.22 4.54 -5.48
CA ILE A 177 -22.42 4.85 -6.26
C ILE A 177 -22.67 6.34 -6.15
N LEU A 178 -22.63 7.04 -7.28
CA LEU A 178 -22.93 8.47 -7.35
C LEU A 178 -24.22 8.67 -8.17
N GLY A 179 -25.06 9.59 -7.73
CA GLY A 179 -26.36 9.83 -8.35
C GLY A 179 -26.67 11.30 -8.59
N ASP A 180 -27.38 11.55 -9.69
CA ASP A 180 -28.00 12.82 -10.01
C ASP A 180 -29.33 12.58 -10.75
N VAL A 181 -30.05 13.65 -11.08
CA VAL A 181 -31.35 13.55 -11.75
C VAL A 181 -31.24 12.72 -13.03
N GLY A 182 -31.92 11.58 -13.05
CA GLY A 182 -32.01 10.70 -14.21
C GLY A 182 -30.78 9.86 -14.51
N GLN A 183 -29.75 9.85 -13.63
CA GLN A 183 -28.52 9.07 -13.85
C GLN A 183 -27.86 8.57 -12.57
N THR A 184 -27.11 7.50 -12.71
CA THR A 184 -26.14 7.02 -11.70
C THR A 184 -24.82 6.70 -12.36
N LEU A 185 -23.73 6.90 -11.62
CA LEU A 185 -22.38 6.42 -11.94
C LEU A 185 -21.92 5.48 -10.84
N THR A 186 -21.45 4.29 -11.21
CA THR A 186 -20.87 3.34 -10.27
C THR A 186 -19.40 3.12 -10.62
N ILE A 187 -18.53 3.23 -9.61
CA ILE A 187 -17.10 2.90 -9.71
C ILE A 187 -16.84 1.78 -8.73
N ARG A 188 -16.34 0.64 -9.22
CA ARG A 188 -16.12 -0.56 -8.39
C ARG A 188 -14.70 -1.08 -8.52
N HIS A 189 -14.16 -1.53 -7.40
CA HIS A 189 -12.90 -2.26 -7.31
C HIS A 189 -13.08 -3.53 -6.50
N ASP A 190 -12.57 -4.65 -7.03
CA ASP A 190 -12.59 -5.96 -6.40
C ASP A 190 -11.16 -6.49 -6.25
N SER A 191 -10.68 -6.67 -5.02
CA SER A 191 -9.50 -7.47 -4.72
C SER A 191 -9.93 -8.91 -4.53
N ILE A 192 -9.53 -9.78 -5.45
CA ILE A 192 -9.92 -11.20 -5.46
C ILE A 192 -8.95 -12.01 -4.60
N ASP A 193 -7.67 -11.65 -4.61
CA ASP A 193 -6.62 -12.24 -3.79
C ASP A 193 -5.51 -11.22 -3.46
N ARG A 194 -4.44 -11.66 -2.77
CA ARG A 194 -3.33 -10.80 -2.36
C ARG A 194 -2.38 -10.40 -3.49
N GLU A 195 -2.42 -11.09 -4.61
CA GLU A 195 -1.61 -10.74 -5.79
C GLU A 195 -2.04 -9.39 -6.36
N SER A 196 -3.29 -8.96 -6.10
CA SER A 196 -3.80 -7.64 -6.48
C SER A 196 -2.99 -6.45 -5.95
N PHE A 197 -2.21 -6.64 -4.87
CA PHE A 197 -1.33 -5.62 -4.30
C PHE A 197 0.05 -5.57 -4.96
N MET A 198 0.48 -6.67 -5.59
CA MET A 198 1.87 -6.81 -6.07
C MET A 198 2.25 -5.84 -7.17
N PRO A 199 1.39 -5.48 -8.14
CA PRO A 199 1.74 -4.44 -9.13
C PRO A 199 2.14 -3.10 -8.47
N GLY A 200 1.45 -2.68 -7.41
CA GLY A 200 1.79 -1.47 -6.66
C GLY A 200 3.05 -1.61 -5.82
N VAL A 201 3.27 -2.78 -5.21
CA VAL A 201 4.51 -3.07 -4.46
C VAL A 201 5.72 -3.00 -5.40
N LEU A 202 5.68 -3.68 -6.54
CA LEU A 202 6.77 -3.67 -7.52
C LEU A 202 6.99 -2.27 -8.13
N LEU A 203 5.91 -1.51 -8.35
CA LEU A 203 6.02 -0.10 -8.77
C LEU A 203 6.78 0.71 -7.71
N ALA A 204 6.43 0.55 -6.43
CA ALA A 204 7.10 1.26 -5.34
C ALA A 204 8.59 0.88 -5.24
N VAL A 205 8.92 -0.41 -5.37
CA VAL A 205 10.31 -0.88 -5.39
C VAL A 205 11.11 -0.20 -6.50
N ARG A 206 10.56 -0.09 -7.72
CA ARG A 206 11.23 0.55 -8.86
C ARG A 206 11.42 2.06 -8.69
N ARG A 207 10.52 2.71 -7.94
CA ARG A 207 10.45 4.18 -7.88
C ARG A 207 11.00 4.77 -6.58
N VAL A 208 11.09 4.00 -5.49
CA VAL A 208 11.48 4.54 -4.17
C VAL A 208 12.83 5.25 -4.20
N GLY A 209 13.83 4.73 -4.93
CA GLY A 209 15.15 5.33 -5.02
C GLY A 209 15.17 6.71 -5.70
N SER A 210 14.19 7.01 -6.55
CA SER A 210 14.08 8.26 -7.31
C SER A 210 13.08 9.27 -6.73
N LEU A 211 12.50 8.99 -5.56
CA LEU A 211 11.55 9.90 -4.94
C LEU A 211 12.21 11.24 -4.54
N PRO A 212 11.60 12.38 -4.88
CA PRO A 212 12.14 13.69 -4.54
C PRO A 212 12.01 14.02 -3.04
N ASN A 213 11.08 13.37 -2.35
CA ASN A 213 10.81 13.55 -0.94
C ASN A 213 10.80 12.19 -0.22
N SER A 214 11.28 12.17 1.04
CA SER A 214 11.29 10.98 1.88
C SER A 214 11.13 11.41 3.35
N PRO A 215 10.29 10.76 4.14
CA PRO A 215 9.31 9.72 3.75
C PRO A 215 8.21 10.22 2.82
N THR A 216 7.77 9.38 1.88
CA THR A 216 6.59 9.63 1.03
C THR A 216 5.49 8.65 1.42
N VAL A 217 4.25 9.13 1.55
CA VAL A 217 3.10 8.32 1.95
C VAL A 217 2.02 8.34 0.87
N GLY A 218 1.51 7.17 0.55
CA GLY A 218 0.43 6.96 -0.42
C GLY A 218 0.92 6.56 -1.80
N LEU A 219 0.27 5.53 -2.38
CA LEU A 219 0.61 5.04 -3.72
C LEU A 219 0.28 6.09 -4.79
N GLU A 220 -0.59 7.03 -4.49
CA GLU A 220 -0.96 8.18 -5.33
C GLU A 220 0.28 8.95 -5.81
N ALA A 221 1.27 9.14 -4.93
CA ALA A 221 2.50 9.84 -5.25
C ALA A 221 3.35 9.16 -6.36
N LEU A 222 3.08 7.89 -6.65
CA LEU A 222 3.76 7.13 -7.70
C LEU A 222 2.91 6.96 -8.97
N LEU A 223 1.60 7.19 -8.88
CA LEU A 223 0.65 6.97 -9.96
C LEU A 223 0.30 8.26 -10.70
N PHE A 224 0.43 9.40 -10.03
CA PHE A 224 0.04 10.69 -10.58
C PHE A 224 1.21 11.67 -10.49
N ASP A 225 1.51 12.34 -11.58
CA ASP A 225 2.47 13.46 -11.62
C ASP A 225 1.73 14.70 -11.05
N GLU A 226 1.90 14.97 -9.74
CA GLU A 226 1.36 16.17 -9.08
C GLU A 226 2.48 17.18 -8.80
#